data_cd7f94ba5a7b7735d2ddd235d3bc2690
#
_entry.id   cd7f94ba5a7b7735d2ddd235d3bc2690
#
_cell.length_a   1.000
_cell.length_b   1.000
_cell.length_c   1.000
_cell.angle_alpha   90.00
_cell.angle_beta   90.00
_cell.angle_gamma   90.00
#
_symmetry.space_group_name_H-M   'P 1'
#
loop_
_entity.id
_entity.type
_entity.pdbx_description
1 polymer ?
#
loop_
_entity_poly.entity_id
_entity_poly.type
_entity_poly.pdbx_seq_one_letter_code
_entity_poly.pdbx_strand_id
1 'polypeptide(L)'
;MFPRLILSGIVAALAIFAQGRGGPARPLTPSDQPEAQALSASVQALRRTAQLSPSAAPQADKLLEESAALLRIGQTGEARRKLTHAQAIVTGKTWDAKDEFLWSLALRPQRLVVEQSRPMTLELAQVYSAAYQPATPVKLQLSLYSTGAESKLVRQLAAYDIPARDLVAEPLRIRPDLTGTPDGSYRLTAEIMEGDSALVRLVQTIGVADGIESRQSDVERRLAKIQGHESAKKSVLWPFDMARIVNDGIRKLETNDFGLTEAGTQTFDFAKELAESAEILKALEAGKDPLVRAKGDRERHYWFEEAGEIMPYRVYVPSKWDGKKQLPLMFVLHGNTRDHNFYFDRDGGILAKLAEKSGFIVATTMGYRPNAGYNSNALASLGAPTAAPANTAAGGGRGGFGANPAQRRQGELSEKDAMNTLDLIVKEFNPDPSRIYLFGHSAGGTGGWYIASKYADKFAGIALSAFGTQPQAVPWDKLKGLPILVIIGSKDAPRTVETARTMAKAVKEKGFETQFLEIPEATHDTIVGLALPTVYEFFTKNKRK
;
A
#
# COMPACT_ATOMS: atom_id res chain seq x y z
N MET A 1 12.96 -1.57 40.96
CA MET A 1 12.99 -0.31 40.22
C MET A 1 13.25 -0.64 38.78
N PHE A 2 12.19 -0.93 38.00
CA PHE A 2 12.25 -1.25 36.57
C PHE A 2 11.44 -0.23 35.80
N PRO A 3 11.96 0.36 34.74
CA PRO A 3 11.24 1.36 33.98
C PRO A 3 10.17 0.72 33.08
N ARG A 4 9.00 1.35 33.09
CA ARG A 4 7.90 1.11 32.17
C ARG A 4 8.34 1.48 30.74
N LEU A 5 8.46 0.52 29.85
CA LEU A 5 8.63 0.71 28.40
C LEU A 5 7.36 0.21 27.68
N ILE A 6 6.46 1.13 27.37
CA ILE A 6 6.05 1.60 26.03
C ILE A 6 5.18 0.63 25.25
N LEU A 7 3.86 0.77 25.45
CA LEU A 7 2.82 0.47 24.46
C LEU A 7 2.80 1.61 23.42
N SER A 8 3.55 1.50 22.35
CA SER A 8 3.54 2.50 21.27
C SER A 8 3.88 1.87 19.91
N GLY A 9 3.01 1.01 19.39
CA GLY A 9 3.26 0.33 18.12
C GLY A 9 2.14 0.36 17.08
N ILE A 10 0.92 0.74 17.42
CA ILE A 10 -0.21 0.71 16.48
C ILE A 10 -0.80 2.11 16.19
N VAL A 11 -0.42 3.11 16.96
CA VAL A 11 -0.82 4.52 16.77
C VAL A 11 0.17 5.28 15.87
N ALA A 12 1.31 4.70 15.54
CA ALA A 12 2.42 5.39 14.89
C ALA A 12 2.18 5.78 13.42
N ALA A 13 1.22 5.22 12.71
CA ALA A 13 0.88 5.68 11.36
C ALA A 13 0.00 6.95 11.36
N LEU A 14 -0.64 7.27 12.49
CA LEU A 14 -1.43 8.50 12.67
C LEU A 14 -0.77 9.49 13.66
N ALA A 15 0.27 9.11 14.38
CA ALA A 15 0.81 9.86 15.52
C ALA A 15 2.13 10.61 15.24
N ILE A 16 2.74 10.54 14.06
CA ILE A 16 3.99 11.25 13.76
C ILE A 16 3.79 12.75 13.51
N PHE A 17 2.57 13.27 13.56
CA PHE A 17 2.28 14.68 13.25
C PHE A 17 1.70 15.51 14.41
N ALA A 18 1.92 15.11 15.64
CA ALA A 18 1.45 15.88 16.80
C ALA A 18 2.51 16.87 17.34
N GLN A 19 3.09 17.72 16.50
CA GLN A 19 3.80 18.92 16.91
C GLN A 19 3.30 20.14 16.12
N GLY A 20 2.12 20.57 16.48
CA GLY A 20 1.48 21.80 16.03
C GLY A 20 0.12 21.91 16.71
N ARG A 21 -0.26 23.12 17.10
CA ARG A 21 -1.56 23.45 17.72
C ARG A 21 -2.69 23.06 16.74
N GLY A 22 -3.24 21.84 16.83
CA GLY A 22 -4.33 21.40 15.97
C GLY A 22 -4.77 19.98 16.31
N GLY A 23 -6.01 19.62 15.98
CA GLY A 23 -6.57 18.28 16.12
C GLY A 23 -5.81 17.21 15.32
N PRO A 24 -6.19 15.92 15.43
CA PRO A 24 -5.50 14.84 14.73
C PRO A 24 -5.54 15.05 13.21
N ALA A 25 -4.38 14.86 12.56
CA ALA A 25 -4.31 14.93 11.10
C ALA A 25 -5.02 13.74 10.46
N ARG A 26 -5.79 13.99 9.41
CA ARG A 26 -6.43 12.96 8.58
C ARG A 26 -5.93 13.09 7.14
N PRO A 27 -5.71 11.99 6.42
CA PRO A 27 -5.38 12.07 4.99
C PRO A 27 -6.54 12.67 4.20
N LEU A 28 -6.22 13.43 3.15
CA LEU A 28 -7.17 13.79 2.12
C LEU A 28 -7.42 12.55 1.27
N THR A 29 -8.68 12.15 1.11
CA THR A 29 -9.03 11.01 0.28
C THR A 29 -9.97 11.46 -0.85
N PRO A 30 -9.71 11.05 -2.08
CA PRO A 30 -10.60 11.31 -3.19
C PRO A 30 -11.87 10.44 -3.13
N SER A 31 -11.85 9.36 -2.37
CA SER A 31 -12.98 8.45 -2.15
C SER A 31 -13.15 8.16 -0.67
N ASP A 32 -14.39 8.12 -0.22
CA ASP A 32 -14.74 7.87 1.17
C ASP A 32 -14.75 6.37 1.52
N GLN A 33 -14.87 5.50 0.53
CA GLN A 33 -14.99 4.05 0.77
C GLN A 33 -13.73 3.41 1.32
N PRO A 34 -12.53 3.61 0.74
CA PRO A 34 -11.29 3.15 1.33
C PRO A 34 -11.04 3.68 2.73
N GLU A 35 -11.32 4.97 2.95
CA GLU A 35 -11.19 5.58 4.28
C GLU A 35 -12.12 4.92 5.30
N ALA A 36 -13.38 4.65 4.94
CA ALA A 36 -14.32 3.98 5.83
C ALA A 36 -13.90 2.52 6.13
N GLN A 37 -13.33 1.80 5.18
CA GLN A 37 -12.80 0.45 5.39
C GLN A 37 -11.57 0.47 6.31
N ALA A 38 -10.63 1.37 6.10
CA ALA A 38 -9.45 1.54 6.94
C ALA A 38 -9.85 1.95 8.37
N LEU A 39 -10.79 2.89 8.49
CA LEU A 39 -11.35 3.30 9.78
C LEU A 39 -12.03 2.13 10.49
N SER A 40 -12.82 1.33 9.78
CA SER A 40 -13.46 0.13 10.33
C SER A 40 -12.45 -0.85 10.92
N ALA A 41 -11.37 -1.14 10.17
CA ALA A 41 -10.30 -2.02 10.65
C ALA A 41 -9.61 -1.46 11.90
N SER A 42 -9.32 -0.16 11.92
CA SER A 42 -8.71 0.54 13.04
C SER A 42 -9.59 0.51 14.29
N VAL A 43 -10.87 0.89 14.16
CA VAL A 43 -11.79 0.93 15.31
C VAL A 43 -12.06 -0.47 15.87
N GLN A 44 -12.16 -1.49 15.01
CA GLN A 44 -12.28 -2.88 15.45
C GLN A 44 -11.02 -3.35 16.21
N ALA A 45 -9.83 -2.90 15.80
CA ALA A 45 -8.59 -3.21 16.50
C ALA A 45 -8.56 -2.54 17.89
N LEU A 46 -8.91 -1.26 17.97
CA LEU A 46 -9.02 -0.52 19.23
C LEU A 46 -10.06 -1.16 20.16
N ARG A 47 -11.23 -1.55 19.62
CA ARG A 47 -12.32 -2.19 20.41
C ARG A 47 -11.88 -3.48 21.09
N ARG A 48 -11.01 -4.27 20.44
CA ARG A 48 -10.51 -5.54 21.02
C ARG A 48 -9.64 -5.36 22.26
N THR A 49 -8.99 -4.21 22.38
CA THR A 49 -8.07 -3.91 23.49
C THR A 49 -8.63 -2.94 24.51
N ALA A 50 -9.73 -2.24 24.18
CA ALA A 50 -10.34 -1.24 25.05
C ALA A 50 -11.09 -1.90 26.21
N GLN A 51 -10.83 -1.41 27.43
CA GLN A 51 -11.60 -1.73 28.62
C GLN A 51 -12.74 -0.72 28.74
N LEU A 52 -13.90 -1.08 28.21
CA LEU A 52 -15.09 -0.22 28.25
C LEU A 52 -15.99 -0.55 29.43
N SER A 53 -16.78 0.43 29.87
CA SER A 53 -17.84 0.21 30.85
C SER A 53 -18.90 -0.77 30.32
N PRO A 54 -19.68 -1.43 31.21
CA PRO A 54 -20.77 -2.34 30.81
C PRO A 54 -21.80 -1.68 29.89
N SER A 55 -21.99 -0.36 29.96
CA SER A 55 -22.91 0.39 29.10
C SER A 55 -22.29 0.83 27.77
N ALA A 56 -21.00 1.15 27.74
CA ALA A 56 -20.30 1.62 26.54
C ALA A 56 -19.96 0.49 25.56
N ALA A 57 -19.63 -0.69 26.07
CA ALA A 57 -19.25 -1.82 25.24
C ALA A 57 -20.35 -2.25 24.25
N PRO A 58 -21.61 -2.48 24.66
CA PRO A 58 -22.68 -2.84 23.73
C PRO A 58 -22.99 -1.74 22.71
N GLN A 59 -22.84 -0.45 23.10
CA GLN A 59 -23.06 0.67 22.18
C GLN A 59 -22.01 0.69 21.07
N ALA A 60 -20.73 0.53 21.42
CA ALA A 60 -19.65 0.45 20.43
C ALA A 60 -19.83 -0.75 19.49
N ASP A 61 -20.17 -1.93 20.04
CA ASP A 61 -20.38 -3.15 19.26
C ASP A 61 -21.54 -3.00 18.28
N LYS A 62 -22.67 -2.41 18.70
CA LYS A 62 -23.82 -2.12 17.83
C LYS A 62 -23.43 -1.19 16.68
N LEU A 63 -22.72 -0.10 16.97
CA LEU A 63 -22.27 0.84 15.93
C LEU A 63 -21.34 0.18 14.92
N LEU A 64 -20.44 -0.72 15.37
CA LEU A 64 -19.57 -1.49 14.50
C LEU A 64 -20.36 -2.47 13.61
N GLU A 65 -21.37 -3.13 14.14
CA GLU A 65 -22.25 -4.02 13.37
C GLU A 65 -23.06 -3.25 12.32
N GLU A 66 -23.70 -2.14 12.72
CA GLU A 66 -24.42 -1.26 11.80
C GLU A 66 -23.51 -0.73 10.69
N SER A 67 -22.30 -0.29 11.03
CA SER A 67 -21.34 0.18 10.04
C SER A 67 -20.95 -0.90 9.03
N ALA A 68 -20.73 -2.13 9.49
CA ALA A 68 -20.42 -3.25 8.62
C ALA A 68 -21.57 -3.60 7.67
N ALA A 69 -22.83 -3.45 8.11
CA ALA A 69 -24.00 -3.61 7.26
C ALA A 69 -24.08 -2.52 6.18
N LEU A 70 -23.83 -1.26 6.55
CA LEU A 70 -23.83 -0.11 5.64
C LEU A 70 -22.72 -0.20 4.59
N LEU A 71 -21.51 -0.63 4.98
CA LEU A 71 -20.40 -0.85 4.04
C LEU A 71 -20.73 -1.92 2.98
N ARG A 72 -21.45 -2.98 3.35
CA ARG A 72 -21.86 -4.04 2.41
C ARG A 72 -22.79 -3.56 1.31
N ILE A 73 -23.62 -2.55 1.61
CA ILE A 73 -24.57 -1.98 0.64
C ILE A 73 -24.09 -0.67 0.02
N GLY A 74 -22.80 -0.30 0.25
CA GLY A 74 -22.18 0.88 -0.35
C GLY A 74 -22.57 2.23 0.28
N GLN A 75 -23.27 2.24 1.42
CA GLN A 75 -23.59 3.47 2.15
C GLN A 75 -22.41 3.92 3.02
N THR A 76 -21.33 4.31 2.36
CA THR A 76 -20.05 4.62 2.98
C THR A 76 -20.08 5.84 3.91
N GLY A 77 -20.83 6.87 3.58
CA GLY A 77 -20.97 8.06 4.41
C GLY A 77 -21.59 7.71 5.77
N GLU A 78 -22.73 7.03 5.78
CA GLU A 78 -23.40 6.62 7.02
C GLU A 78 -22.58 5.57 7.79
N ALA A 79 -21.88 4.67 7.10
CA ALA A 79 -20.94 3.76 7.74
C ALA A 79 -19.83 4.51 8.47
N ARG A 80 -19.25 5.54 7.84
CA ARG A 80 -18.24 6.41 8.45
C ARG A 80 -18.79 7.13 9.69
N ARG A 81 -20.02 7.65 9.64
CA ARG A 81 -20.69 8.27 10.79
C ARG A 81 -20.75 7.30 11.99
N LYS A 82 -21.18 6.06 11.76
CA LYS A 82 -21.21 5.02 12.81
C LYS A 82 -19.82 4.67 13.33
N LEU A 83 -18.84 4.55 12.47
CA LEU A 83 -17.47 4.21 12.83
C LEU A 83 -16.79 5.29 13.66
N THR A 84 -16.96 6.57 13.32
CA THR A 84 -16.37 7.68 14.06
C THR A 84 -17.00 7.82 15.44
N HIS A 85 -18.32 7.60 15.55
CA HIS A 85 -18.99 7.53 16.85
C HIS A 85 -18.49 6.35 17.69
N ALA A 86 -18.39 5.16 17.10
CA ALA A 86 -17.81 4.00 17.78
C ALA A 86 -16.37 4.26 18.25
N GLN A 87 -15.56 4.94 17.42
CA GLN A 87 -14.20 5.33 17.77
C GLN A 87 -14.17 6.26 18.99
N ALA A 88 -15.07 7.25 19.04
CA ALA A 88 -15.17 8.15 20.18
C ALA A 88 -15.44 7.37 21.47
N ILE A 89 -16.42 6.45 21.47
CA ILE A 89 -16.74 5.59 22.62
C ILE A 89 -15.53 4.75 23.02
N VAL A 90 -14.88 4.08 22.07
CA VAL A 90 -13.74 3.18 22.31
C VAL A 90 -12.53 3.92 22.87
N THR A 91 -12.36 5.20 22.50
CA THR A 91 -11.26 6.05 22.99
C THR A 91 -11.63 6.92 24.18
N GLY A 92 -12.84 6.76 24.74
CA GLY A 92 -13.32 7.51 25.90
C GLY A 92 -13.55 9.00 25.61
N LYS A 93 -13.78 9.37 24.36
CA LYS A 93 -14.10 10.74 23.93
C LYS A 93 -15.60 10.97 23.90
N THR A 94 -15.99 12.21 24.13
CA THR A 94 -17.35 12.67 23.88
C THR A 94 -17.64 12.67 22.37
N TRP A 95 -18.91 12.57 22.01
CA TRP A 95 -19.38 12.68 20.65
C TRP A 95 -20.56 13.64 20.62
N ASP A 96 -20.35 14.81 20.06
CA ASP A 96 -21.35 15.87 19.96
C ASP A 96 -21.60 16.29 18.49
N ALA A 97 -22.47 17.26 18.28
CA ALA A 97 -22.81 17.76 16.94
C ALA A 97 -21.60 18.39 16.21
N LYS A 98 -20.68 18.99 16.97
CA LYS A 98 -19.43 19.54 16.42
C LYS A 98 -18.52 18.44 15.92
N ASP A 99 -18.32 17.40 16.73
CA ASP A 99 -17.52 16.24 16.35
C ASP A 99 -18.12 15.55 15.12
N GLU A 100 -19.43 15.36 15.12
CA GLU A 100 -20.15 14.76 13.99
C GLU A 100 -19.94 15.56 12.70
N PHE A 101 -20.03 16.88 12.74
CA PHE A 101 -19.75 17.76 11.62
C PHE A 101 -18.30 17.66 11.15
N LEU A 102 -17.33 17.78 12.04
CA LEU A 102 -15.90 17.74 11.69
C LEU A 102 -15.51 16.40 11.06
N TRP A 103 -16.07 15.30 11.53
CA TRP A 103 -15.82 13.98 10.97
C TRP A 103 -16.57 13.72 9.65
N SER A 104 -17.60 14.49 9.35
CA SER A 104 -18.29 14.42 8.06
C SER A 104 -17.46 15.04 6.92
N LEU A 105 -16.53 15.95 7.24
CA LEU A 105 -15.78 16.71 6.22
C LEU A 105 -14.75 15.83 5.51
N ALA A 106 -14.69 15.96 4.19
CA ALA A 106 -13.67 15.41 3.30
C ALA A 106 -13.21 16.47 2.31
N LEU A 107 -11.91 16.53 2.04
CA LEU A 107 -11.34 17.39 1.01
C LEU A 107 -10.89 16.52 -0.16
N ARG A 108 -11.43 16.78 -1.35
CA ARG A 108 -11.24 15.98 -2.56
C ARG A 108 -10.47 16.78 -3.61
N PRO A 109 -9.18 16.49 -3.81
CA PRO A 109 -8.42 17.08 -4.89
C PRO A 109 -8.81 16.43 -6.23
N GLN A 110 -8.91 17.22 -7.29
CA GLN A 110 -9.09 16.69 -8.65
C GLN A 110 -7.83 16.04 -9.21
N ARG A 111 -6.66 16.48 -8.73
CA ARG A 111 -5.34 15.98 -9.16
C ARG A 111 -4.40 15.97 -7.97
N LEU A 112 -3.49 15.01 -7.94
CA LEU A 112 -2.41 14.95 -6.96
C LEU A 112 -1.06 15.37 -7.54
N VAL A 113 -0.90 15.28 -8.86
CA VAL A 113 0.19 15.94 -9.58
C VAL A 113 -0.41 17.09 -10.37
N VAL A 114 0.01 18.31 -10.05
CA VAL A 114 -0.58 19.56 -10.51
C VAL A 114 0.44 20.45 -11.20
N GLU A 115 -0.02 21.21 -12.17
CA GLU A 115 0.77 22.23 -12.86
C GLU A 115 0.43 23.60 -12.30
N GLN A 116 1.43 24.48 -12.14
CA GLN A 116 1.22 25.85 -11.67
C GLN A 116 0.34 26.63 -12.65
N SER A 117 0.51 26.39 -13.96
CA SER A 117 -0.25 27.03 -15.04
C SER A 117 -1.71 26.56 -15.13
N ARG A 118 -2.06 25.45 -14.48
CA ARG A 118 -3.42 24.89 -14.46
C ARG A 118 -3.99 24.91 -13.05
N PRO A 119 -5.04 25.70 -12.77
CA PRO A 119 -5.60 25.80 -11.43
C PRO A 119 -5.99 24.43 -10.86
N MET A 120 -5.47 24.11 -9.67
CA MET A 120 -5.92 22.96 -8.90
C MET A 120 -7.34 23.22 -8.39
N THR A 121 -8.24 22.27 -8.53
CA THR A 121 -9.56 22.33 -7.90
C THR A 121 -9.60 21.35 -6.73
N LEU A 122 -10.04 21.84 -5.58
CA LEU A 122 -10.35 21.07 -4.40
C LEU A 122 -11.84 21.19 -4.10
N GLU A 123 -12.48 20.10 -3.68
CA GLU A 123 -13.85 20.11 -3.18
C GLU A 123 -13.85 19.79 -1.69
N LEU A 124 -14.27 20.74 -0.85
CA LEU A 124 -14.63 20.43 0.53
C LEU A 124 -16.09 19.98 0.55
N ALA A 125 -16.33 18.75 0.93
CA ALA A 125 -17.63 18.11 0.97
C ALA A 125 -17.91 17.51 2.35
N GLN A 126 -19.16 17.16 2.62
CA GLN A 126 -19.53 16.26 3.69
C GLN A 126 -19.83 14.87 3.11
N VAL A 127 -19.36 13.83 3.77
CA VAL A 127 -19.60 12.43 3.35
C VAL A 127 -20.93 11.89 3.91
N TYR A 128 -21.49 12.59 4.88
CA TYR A 128 -22.86 12.42 5.41
C TYR A 128 -23.35 13.77 5.94
N SER A 129 -24.65 13.98 5.94
CA SER A 129 -25.23 15.22 6.44
C SER A 129 -25.07 15.31 7.97
N ALA A 130 -24.47 16.39 8.43
CA ALA A 130 -24.32 16.71 9.84
C ALA A 130 -24.51 18.22 10.02
N ALA A 131 -25.49 18.60 10.81
CA ALA A 131 -25.80 19.99 11.09
C ALA A 131 -24.98 20.47 12.30
N TYR A 132 -24.17 21.49 12.08
CA TYR A 132 -23.46 22.21 13.14
C TYR A 132 -23.55 23.70 12.87
N GLN A 133 -23.94 24.46 13.87
CA GLN A 133 -23.96 25.93 13.81
C GLN A 133 -22.86 26.46 14.73
N PRO A 134 -21.68 26.78 14.21
CA PRO A 134 -20.60 27.32 14.99
C PRO A 134 -20.95 28.72 15.51
N ALA A 135 -20.45 29.05 16.71
CA ALA A 135 -20.60 30.38 17.29
C ALA A 135 -19.79 31.45 16.53
N THR A 136 -18.71 31.02 15.86
CA THR A 136 -17.87 31.84 14.99
C THR A 136 -17.77 31.19 13.62
N PRO A 137 -17.58 31.97 12.53
CA PRO A 137 -17.39 31.41 11.19
C PRO A 137 -16.23 30.39 11.16
N VAL A 138 -16.48 29.27 10.52
CA VAL A 138 -15.46 28.22 10.32
C VAL A 138 -14.76 28.50 8.98
N LYS A 139 -13.43 28.42 9.00
CA LYS A 139 -12.60 28.65 7.81
C LYS A 139 -11.77 27.42 7.47
N LEU A 140 -11.53 27.23 6.20
CA LEU A 140 -10.56 26.30 5.66
C LEU A 140 -9.27 27.05 5.35
N GLN A 141 -8.22 26.82 6.09
CA GLN A 141 -6.89 27.37 5.85
C GLN A 141 -6.04 26.33 5.10
N LEU A 142 -5.53 26.69 3.93
CA LEU A 142 -4.63 25.84 3.15
C LEU A 142 -3.17 26.27 3.31
N SER A 143 -2.27 25.30 3.41
CA SER A 143 -0.83 25.53 3.51
C SER A 143 -0.04 24.41 2.84
N LEU A 144 1.12 24.75 2.29
CA LEU A 144 2.09 23.80 1.76
C LEU A 144 3.26 23.64 2.73
N TYR A 145 3.61 22.41 3.02
CA TYR A 145 4.77 22.04 3.82
C TYR A 145 5.72 21.14 3.01
N SER A 146 6.99 21.15 3.35
CA SER A 146 7.96 20.21 2.79
C SER A 146 7.64 18.76 3.20
N THR A 147 8.02 17.79 2.35
CA THR A 147 7.81 16.34 2.60
C THR A 147 8.90 15.69 3.44
N GLY A 148 9.98 16.39 3.77
CA GLY A 148 11.09 15.85 4.57
C GLY A 148 10.73 15.50 6.02
N ALA A 149 11.67 14.89 6.75
CA ALA A 149 11.52 14.46 8.14
C ALA A 149 11.13 15.62 9.07
N GLU A 150 11.68 16.81 8.83
CA GLU A 150 11.23 18.07 9.45
C GLU A 150 10.31 18.78 8.46
N SER A 151 9.00 18.66 8.68
CA SER A 151 8.01 19.34 7.86
C SER A 151 8.04 20.85 8.11
N LYS A 152 8.53 21.63 7.15
CA LYS A 152 8.62 23.10 7.23
C LYS A 152 7.53 23.74 6.39
N LEU A 153 6.90 24.79 6.91
CA LEU A 153 5.99 25.62 6.14
C LEU A 153 6.74 26.23 4.96
N VAL A 154 6.30 25.91 3.75
CA VAL A 154 6.84 26.45 2.50
C VAL A 154 6.03 27.66 2.08
N ARG A 155 4.70 27.55 2.13
CA ARG A 155 3.80 28.62 1.71
C ARG A 155 2.45 28.47 2.40
N GLN A 156 1.95 29.57 2.94
CA GLN A 156 0.55 29.69 3.32
C GLN A 156 -0.24 30.11 2.08
N LEU A 157 -1.26 29.33 1.75
CA LEU A 157 -2.19 29.62 0.67
C LEU A 157 -3.35 30.47 1.17
N ALA A 158 -4.46 30.51 0.45
CA ALA A 158 -5.63 31.28 0.88
C ALA A 158 -6.41 30.58 1.99
N ALA A 159 -7.17 31.35 2.76
CA ALA A 159 -8.24 30.88 3.63
C ALA A 159 -9.60 31.08 2.96
N TYR A 160 -10.51 30.13 3.18
CA TYR A 160 -11.85 30.13 2.60
C TYR A 160 -12.90 29.97 3.70
N ASP A 161 -13.95 30.77 3.65
CA ASP A 161 -15.07 30.62 4.56
C ASP A 161 -15.85 29.34 4.21
N ILE A 162 -16.14 28.52 5.22
CA ILE A 162 -16.97 27.35 5.04
C ILE A 162 -18.43 27.80 5.19
N PRO A 163 -19.26 27.70 4.14
CA PRO A 163 -20.63 28.16 4.21
C PRO A 163 -21.46 27.26 5.12
N ALA A 164 -22.39 27.88 5.85
CA ALA A 164 -23.38 27.16 6.67
C ALA A 164 -24.49 26.56 5.79
N ARG A 165 -24.13 25.57 4.95
CA ARG A 165 -25.05 24.85 4.08
C ARG A 165 -24.71 23.36 4.06
N ASP A 166 -25.59 22.54 3.48
CA ASP A 166 -25.33 21.12 3.28
C ASP A 166 -24.28 20.89 2.19
N LEU A 167 -23.05 20.53 2.62
CA LEU A 167 -21.93 20.25 1.71
C LEU A 167 -21.99 18.83 1.10
N VAL A 168 -23.00 18.01 1.46
CA VAL A 168 -23.31 16.77 0.73
C VAL A 168 -23.93 17.10 -0.62
N ALA A 169 -24.92 18.01 -0.61
CA ALA A 169 -25.63 18.43 -1.83
C ALA A 169 -24.83 19.42 -2.66
N GLU A 170 -24.15 20.37 -2.00
CA GLU A 170 -23.40 21.44 -2.66
C GLU A 170 -21.99 21.60 -2.07
N PRO A 171 -21.00 20.80 -2.50
CA PRO A 171 -19.62 20.94 -2.06
C PRO A 171 -19.05 22.34 -2.31
N LEU A 172 -18.19 22.79 -1.40
CA LEU A 172 -17.42 24.01 -1.60
C LEU A 172 -16.26 23.75 -2.56
N ARG A 173 -16.29 24.37 -3.75
CA ARG A 173 -15.19 24.30 -4.72
C ARG A 173 -14.23 25.44 -4.51
N ILE A 174 -12.96 25.11 -4.34
CA ILE A 174 -11.89 26.06 -4.11
C ILE A 174 -10.77 25.84 -5.13
N ARG A 175 -10.07 26.92 -5.49
CA ARG A 175 -8.96 26.91 -6.44
C ARG A 175 -7.78 27.65 -5.80
N PRO A 176 -6.93 26.95 -5.05
CA PRO A 176 -5.75 27.56 -4.47
C PRO A 176 -4.78 27.98 -5.57
N ASP A 177 -4.22 29.17 -5.41
CA ASP A 177 -3.18 29.68 -6.30
C ASP A 177 -1.83 29.04 -5.95
N LEU A 178 -1.28 28.27 -6.88
CA LEU A 178 0.04 27.65 -6.78
C LEU A 178 1.12 28.37 -7.58
N THR A 179 0.81 29.51 -8.22
CA THR A 179 1.76 30.30 -9.00
C THR A 179 3.00 30.63 -8.18
N GLY A 180 4.18 30.40 -8.74
CA GLY A 180 5.46 30.64 -8.07
C GLY A 180 5.83 29.58 -7.00
N THR A 181 5.07 28.50 -6.86
CA THR A 181 5.50 27.35 -6.05
C THR A 181 6.57 26.60 -6.86
N PRO A 182 7.79 26.39 -6.35
CA PRO A 182 8.81 25.64 -7.08
C PRO A 182 8.36 24.22 -7.42
N ASP A 183 8.93 23.64 -8.48
CA ASP A 183 8.76 22.20 -8.74
C ASP A 183 9.16 21.40 -7.51
N GLY A 184 8.31 20.47 -7.08
CA GLY A 184 8.57 19.73 -5.86
C GLY A 184 7.42 18.84 -5.42
N SER A 185 7.71 18.05 -4.38
CA SER A 185 6.69 17.32 -3.64
C SER A 185 6.38 18.07 -2.36
N TYR A 186 5.11 18.24 -2.08
CA TYR A 186 4.61 19.01 -0.95
C TYR A 186 3.55 18.26 -0.18
N ARG A 187 3.47 18.60 1.09
CA ARG A 187 2.36 18.21 1.95
C ARG A 187 1.34 19.34 1.94
N LEU A 188 0.26 19.18 1.18
CA LEU A 188 -0.90 20.07 1.23
C LEU A 188 -1.63 19.79 2.55
N THR A 189 -1.72 20.80 3.38
CA THR A 189 -2.42 20.75 4.66
C THR A 189 -3.64 21.66 4.60
N ALA A 190 -4.78 21.14 4.99
CA ALA A 190 -6.03 21.86 5.11
C ALA A 190 -6.47 21.83 6.57
N GLU A 191 -6.48 22.98 7.21
CA GLU A 191 -6.91 23.16 8.61
C GLU A 191 -8.30 23.77 8.65
N ILE A 192 -9.21 23.09 9.34
CA ILE A 192 -10.55 23.64 9.63
C ILE A 192 -10.41 24.47 10.91
N MET A 193 -10.61 25.78 10.79
CA MET A 193 -10.37 26.77 11.84
C MET A 193 -11.70 27.32 12.36
N GLU A 194 -11.85 27.42 13.68
CA GLU A 194 -12.91 28.20 14.35
C GLU A 194 -12.23 29.30 15.16
N GLY A 195 -12.30 30.54 14.69
CA GLY A 195 -11.41 31.59 15.20
C GLY A 195 -9.94 31.23 14.97
N ASP A 196 -9.14 31.30 16.04
CA ASP A 196 -7.72 30.96 16.02
C ASP A 196 -7.43 29.47 16.36
N SER A 197 -8.48 28.69 16.55
CA SER A 197 -8.34 27.28 16.94
C SER A 197 -8.48 26.36 15.74
N ALA A 198 -7.46 25.54 15.47
CA ALA A 198 -7.54 24.46 14.49
C ALA A 198 -8.33 23.26 15.08
N LEU A 199 -9.45 22.95 14.47
CA LEU A 199 -10.35 21.88 14.89
C LEU A 199 -9.95 20.52 14.33
N VAL A 200 -9.62 20.50 13.02
CA VAL A 200 -9.17 19.29 12.32
C VAL A 200 -8.17 19.67 11.25
N ARG A 201 -7.24 18.77 10.98
CA ARG A 201 -6.23 18.92 9.94
C ARG A 201 -6.35 17.75 8.97
N LEU A 202 -6.51 18.06 7.69
CA LEU A 202 -6.51 17.13 6.57
C LEU A 202 -5.18 17.28 5.83
N VAL A 203 -4.53 16.18 5.45
CA VAL A 203 -3.20 16.22 4.83
C VAL A 203 -3.14 15.30 3.62
N GLN A 204 -2.56 15.82 2.53
CA GLN A 204 -2.32 15.05 1.31
C GLN A 204 -0.95 15.42 0.72
N THR A 205 -0.19 14.42 0.25
CA THR A 205 0.99 14.68 -0.57
C THR A 205 0.56 15.01 -1.99
N ILE A 206 1.12 16.09 -2.53
CA ILE A 206 0.93 16.51 -3.92
C ILE A 206 2.28 16.74 -4.58
N GLY A 207 2.37 16.46 -5.89
CA GLY A 207 3.46 16.90 -6.74
C GLY A 207 3.08 18.21 -7.42
N VAL A 208 4.00 19.17 -7.46
CA VAL A 208 3.86 20.41 -8.21
C VAL A 208 4.96 20.48 -9.25
N ALA A 209 4.60 20.65 -10.51
CA ALA A 209 5.54 20.92 -11.59
C ALA A 209 4.83 21.67 -12.69
N ASP A 210 5.58 22.41 -13.50
CA ASP A 210 5.00 23.11 -14.65
C ASP A 210 5.39 22.42 -15.95
N GLY A 211 4.53 22.51 -16.96
CA GLY A 211 4.76 22.00 -18.31
C GLY A 211 5.00 20.50 -18.39
N ILE A 212 4.29 19.67 -17.61
CA ILE A 212 4.47 18.21 -17.56
C ILE A 212 4.38 17.58 -18.96
N GLU A 213 3.36 17.96 -19.75
CA GLU A 213 3.17 17.43 -21.11
C GLU A 213 4.33 17.82 -22.05
N SER A 214 4.82 19.07 -21.96
CA SER A 214 5.93 19.54 -22.80
C SER A 214 7.25 18.87 -22.40
N ARG A 215 7.48 18.66 -21.09
CA ARG A 215 8.65 17.91 -20.57
C ARG A 215 8.61 16.47 -21.03
N GLN A 216 7.46 15.81 -20.94
CA GLN A 216 7.28 14.44 -21.45
C GLN A 216 7.61 14.36 -22.94
N SER A 217 7.05 15.25 -23.74
CA SER A 217 7.30 15.29 -25.20
C SER A 217 8.79 15.54 -25.54
N ASP A 218 9.48 16.38 -24.77
CA ASP A 218 10.92 16.57 -24.93
C ASP A 218 11.70 15.29 -24.58
N VAL A 219 11.38 14.67 -23.47
CA VAL A 219 12.00 13.42 -23.03
C VAL A 219 11.80 12.31 -24.07
N GLU A 220 10.58 12.11 -24.57
CA GLU A 220 10.26 11.12 -25.60
C GLU A 220 11.07 11.36 -26.88
N ARG A 221 11.17 12.60 -27.34
CA ARG A 221 11.96 12.99 -28.52
C ARG A 221 13.47 12.69 -28.32
N ARG A 222 14.00 12.89 -27.13
CA ARG A 222 15.39 12.59 -26.78
C ARG A 222 15.62 11.09 -26.72
N LEU A 223 14.73 10.33 -26.07
CA LEU A 223 14.78 8.87 -25.99
C LEU A 223 14.66 8.20 -27.36
N ALA A 224 13.90 8.77 -28.31
CA ALA A 224 13.77 8.23 -29.66
C ALA A 224 15.10 8.18 -30.44
N LYS A 225 16.09 8.98 -30.05
CA LYS A 225 17.44 9.00 -30.65
C LYS A 225 18.37 7.94 -30.05
N ILE A 226 17.97 7.30 -28.95
CA ILE A 226 18.79 6.32 -28.23
C ILE A 226 18.32 4.91 -28.63
N GLN A 227 19.23 4.06 -29.06
CA GLN A 227 18.93 2.65 -29.40
C GLN A 227 19.11 1.76 -28.17
N GLY A 228 18.25 0.74 -28.01
CA GLY A 228 18.30 -0.19 -26.88
C GLY A 228 17.89 0.43 -25.55
N HIS A 229 18.33 -0.16 -24.45
CA HIS A 229 18.13 0.32 -23.07
C HIS A 229 16.66 0.45 -22.65
N GLU A 230 15.82 -0.49 -23.05
CA GLU A 230 14.36 -0.37 -22.92
C GLU A 230 13.88 -0.20 -21.48
N SER A 231 14.49 -0.91 -20.52
CA SER A 231 14.13 -0.76 -19.10
C SER A 231 14.49 0.63 -18.56
N ALA A 232 15.69 1.13 -18.88
CA ALA A 232 16.12 2.47 -18.46
C ALA A 232 15.24 3.56 -19.09
N LYS A 233 14.85 3.41 -20.37
CA LYS A 233 13.88 4.32 -21.02
C LYS A 233 12.53 4.35 -20.30
N LYS A 234 12.05 3.20 -19.81
CA LYS A 234 10.81 3.17 -19.02
C LYS A 234 10.98 3.87 -17.68
N SER A 235 12.15 3.75 -17.04
CA SER A 235 12.45 4.50 -15.82
C SER A 235 12.50 6.02 -16.06
N VAL A 236 12.96 6.45 -17.23
CA VAL A 236 12.91 7.88 -17.62
C VAL A 236 11.48 8.37 -17.83
N LEU A 237 10.59 7.55 -18.37
CA LEU A 237 9.19 7.92 -18.63
C LEU A 237 8.27 7.72 -17.40
N TRP A 238 8.73 7.00 -16.39
CA TRP A 238 7.95 6.64 -15.22
C TRP A 238 7.26 7.81 -14.51
N PRO A 239 7.92 8.95 -14.17
CA PRO A 239 7.26 10.03 -13.45
C PRO A 239 6.06 10.61 -14.22
N PHE A 240 6.10 10.63 -15.54
CA PHE A 240 5.02 11.14 -16.38
C PHE A 240 3.85 10.16 -16.43
N ASP A 241 4.13 8.88 -16.61
CA ASP A 241 3.10 7.84 -16.61
C ASP A 241 2.43 7.72 -15.23
N MET A 242 3.21 7.79 -14.17
CA MET A 242 2.70 7.78 -12.80
C MET A 242 1.83 8.99 -12.50
N ALA A 243 2.24 10.19 -12.94
CA ALA A 243 1.42 11.39 -12.79
C ALA A 243 0.04 11.23 -13.48
N ARG A 244 0.03 10.60 -14.67
CA ARG A 244 -1.21 10.26 -15.40
C ARG A 244 -2.03 9.25 -14.61
N ILE A 245 -1.44 8.13 -14.18
CA ILE A 245 -2.13 7.05 -13.46
C ILE A 245 -2.73 7.57 -12.15
N VAL A 246 -1.95 8.33 -11.37
CA VAL A 246 -2.41 8.93 -10.11
C VAL A 246 -3.59 9.87 -10.34
N ASN A 247 -3.48 10.78 -11.33
CA ASN A 247 -4.55 11.72 -11.63
C ASN A 247 -5.80 11.03 -12.23
N ASP A 248 -5.64 9.99 -13.04
CA ASP A 248 -6.75 9.19 -13.57
C ASP A 248 -7.37 8.31 -12.49
N GLY A 249 -6.57 7.81 -11.56
CA GLY A 249 -7.02 7.05 -10.40
C GLY A 249 -8.00 7.83 -9.53
N ILE A 250 -7.73 9.13 -9.29
CA ILE A 250 -8.66 10.02 -8.56
C ILE A 250 -10.03 10.07 -9.25
N ARG A 251 -10.05 10.20 -10.57
CA ARG A 251 -11.30 10.25 -11.34
C ARG A 251 -12.04 8.91 -11.36
N LYS A 252 -11.32 7.81 -11.38
CA LYS A 252 -11.88 6.43 -11.37
C LYS A 252 -12.37 6.00 -9.99
N LEU A 253 -11.89 6.62 -8.91
CA LEU A 253 -12.37 6.34 -7.54
C LEU A 253 -13.84 6.73 -7.34
N GLU A 254 -14.35 7.68 -8.13
CA GLU A 254 -15.80 7.96 -8.18
C GLU A 254 -16.61 6.72 -8.63
N THR A 255 -15.98 5.77 -9.29
CA THR A 255 -16.60 4.53 -9.82
C THR A 255 -16.29 3.28 -9.01
N ASN A 256 -15.74 3.39 -7.78
CA ASN A 256 -15.28 2.27 -6.95
C ASN A 256 -14.12 1.43 -7.57
N ASP A 257 -13.43 1.95 -8.54
CA ASP A 257 -12.26 1.29 -9.10
C ASP A 257 -11.06 1.64 -8.20
N PHE A 258 -10.67 0.71 -7.33
CA PHE A 258 -9.59 0.88 -6.34
C PHE A 258 -8.26 1.13 -7.06
N GLY A 259 -7.97 2.40 -7.34
CA GLY A 259 -6.73 2.82 -7.96
C GLY A 259 -5.56 2.85 -6.95
N LEU A 260 -4.38 3.19 -7.45
CA LEU A 260 -3.12 3.41 -6.73
C LEU A 260 -3.20 4.39 -5.53
N THR A 261 -4.32 5.08 -5.37
CA THR A 261 -4.44 6.27 -4.53
C THR A 261 -4.26 6.03 -3.04
N GLU A 262 -4.47 4.82 -2.51
CA GLU A 262 -4.29 4.59 -1.07
C GLU A 262 -2.83 4.37 -0.64
N ALA A 263 -2.04 3.66 -1.43
CA ALA A 263 -0.65 3.37 -1.07
C ALA A 263 0.36 4.09 -1.98
N GLY A 264 0.09 4.17 -3.28
CA GLY A 264 1.01 4.79 -4.23
C GLY A 264 1.18 6.29 -4.03
N THR A 265 0.15 7.01 -3.57
CA THR A 265 0.26 8.46 -3.31
C THR A 265 0.94 8.79 -1.99
N GLN A 266 1.01 7.87 -1.04
CA GLN A 266 1.72 8.09 0.21
C GLN A 266 3.25 7.93 0.05
N THR A 267 3.68 7.17 -0.93
CA THR A 267 5.09 6.86 -1.20
C THR A 267 5.64 7.53 -2.46
N PHE A 268 4.78 8.01 -3.35
CA PHE A 268 5.19 8.66 -4.60
C PHE A 268 5.70 10.08 -4.36
N ASP A 269 7.00 10.26 -4.51
CA ASP A 269 7.66 11.58 -4.50
C ASP A 269 7.96 12.02 -5.93
N PHE A 270 7.02 12.77 -6.53
CA PHE A 270 7.08 13.19 -7.92
C PHE A 270 8.36 13.97 -8.26
N ALA A 271 8.84 14.81 -7.35
CA ALA A 271 10.05 15.59 -7.58
C ALA A 271 11.30 14.70 -7.59
N LYS A 272 11.38 13.73 -6.68
CA LYS A 272 12.44 12.74 -6.65
C LYS A 272 12.45 11.92 -7.95
N GLU A 273 11.29 11.42 -8.36
CA GLU A 273 11.16 10.64 -9.59
C GLU A 273 11.57 11.43 -10.85
N LEU A 274 11.21 12.71 -10.94
CA LEU A 274 11.64 13.59 -12.02
C LEU A 274 13.17 13.81 -12.01
N ALA A 275 13.77 13.98 -10.84
CA ALA A 275 15.21 14.17 -10.73
C ALA A 275 15.98 12.91 -11.14
N GLU A 276 15.53 11.73 -10.66
CA GLU A 276 16.11 10.44 -11.05
C GLU A 276 15.96 10.18 -12.55
N SER A 277 14.79 10.47 -13.12
CA SER A 277 14.53 10.41 -14.57
C SER A 277 15.54 11.24 -15.36
N ALA A 278 15.80 12.48 -14.95
CA ALA A 278 16.75 13.37 -15.61
C ALA A 278 18.19 12.84 -15.57
N GLU A 279 18.62 12.28 -14.44
CA GLU A 279 19.97 11.69 -14.32
C GLU A 279 20.12 10.42 -15.18
N ILE A 280 19.07 9.56 -15.23
CA ILE A 280 19.10 8.38 -16.10
C ILE A 280 19.16 8.81 -17.58
N LEU A 281 18.35 9.78 -18.00
CA LEU A 281 18.34 10.28 -19.37
C LEU A 281 19.69 10.84 -19.78
N LYS A 282 20.31 11.65 -18.93
CA LYS A 282 21.65 12.20 -19.13
C LYS A 282 22.70 11.09 -19.30
N ALA A 283 22.64 10.03 -18.51
CA ALA A 283 23.53 8.88 -18.64
C ALA A 283 23.34 8.14 -19.98
N LEU A 284 22.07 7.92 -20.38
CA LEU A 284 21.73 7.28 -21.64
C LEU A 284 22.21 8.09 -22.85
N GLU A 285 22.09 9.41 -22.83
CA GLU A 285 22.62 10.30 -23.86
C GLU A 285 24.15 10.25 -23.98
N ALA A 286 24.81 9.95 -22.86
CA ALA A 286 26.25 9.69 -22.83
C ALA A 286 26.64 8.25 -23.24
N GLY A 287 25.68 7.44 -23.73
CA GLY A 287 25.87 6.05 -24.14
C GLY A 287 26.05 5.06 -23.00
N LYS A 288 25.62 5.41 -21.78
CA LYS A 288 25.76 4.58 -20.59
C LYS A 288 24.38 4.27 -19.99
N ASP A 289 24.06 2.98 -19.82
CA ASP A 289 22.89 2.55 -19.05
C ASP A 289 23.26 2.42 -17.56
N PRO A 290 22.72 3.28 -16.68
CA PRO A 290 23.06 3.25 -15.28
C PRO A 290 22.34 2.15 -14.50
N LEU A 291 21.33 1.48 -15.11
CA LEU A 291 20.49 0.50 -14.48
C LEU A 291 20.86 -0.94 -14.84
N VAL A 292 21.30 -1.19 -16.08
CA VAL A 292 21.58 -2.55 -16.54
C VAL A 292 22.65 -3.23 -15.68
N ARG A 293 22.28 -4.36 -15.07
CA ARG A 293 23.13 -5.15 -14.17
C ARG A 293 23.74 -4.33 -13.02
N ALA A 294 23.09 -3.24 -12.64
CA ALA A 294 23.56 -2.39 -11.55
C ALA A 294 23.50 -3.12 -10.21
N LYS A 295 24.53 -2.89 -9.39
CA LYS A 295 24.62 -3.42 -8.03
C LYS A 295 23.98 -2.47 -7.04
N GLY A 296 23.72 -3.00 -5.82
CA GLY A 296 23.05 -2.26 -4.76
C GLY A 296 21.54 -2.22 -4.98
N ASP A 297 20.91 -1.29 -4.32
CA ASP A 297 19.46 -1.09 -4.31
C ASP A 297 19.05 -0.19 -5.46
N ARG A 298 18.16 -0.66 -6.31
CA ARG A 298 17.66 0.08 -7.49
C ARG A 298 16.20 -0.13 -7.70
N GLU A 299 15.46 0.96 -7.81
CA GLU A 299 14.14 0.98 -8.39
C GLU A 299 14.24 0.95 -9.91
N ARG A 300 13.35 0.23 -10.57
CA ARG A 300 13.35 -0.02 -12.01
C ARG A 300 11.94 -0.12 -12.53
N HIS A 301 11.82 0.01 -13.85
CA HIS A 301 10.52 0.07 -14.51
C HIS A 301 10.51 -0.76 -15.78
N TYR A 302 9.30 -1.27 -16.11
CA TYR A 302 9.08 -1.94 -17.38
C TYR A 302 7.69 -1.60 -17.94
N TRP A 303 7.51 -1.78 -19.24
CA TRP A 303 6.20 -1.62 -19.86
C TRP A 303 5.37 -2.87 -19.64
N PHE A 304 4.21 -2.71 -19.01
CA PHE A 304 3.27 -3.78 -18.77
C PHE A 304 2.15 -3.75 -19.81
N GLU A 305 2.31 -4.55 -20.86
CA GLU A 305 1.45 -4.51 -22.07
C GLU A 305 -0.04 -4.70 -21.75
N GLU A 306 -0.38 -5.65 -20.88
CA GLU A 306 -1.75 -5.98 -20.54
C GLU A 306 -2.48 -4.89 -19.75
N ALA A 307 -1.74 -4.02 -19.10
CA ALA A 307 -2.27 -2.87 -18.38
C ALA A 307 -2.14 -1.56 -19.17
N GLY A 308 -1.25 -1.51 -20.17
CA GLY A 308 -0.92 -0.29 -20.89
C GLY A 308 -0.25 0.77 -20.02
N GLU A 309 0.56 0.33 -19.06
CA GLU A 309 1.18 1.18 -18.04
C GLU A 309 2.63 0.80 -17.80
N ILE A 310 3.44 1.76 -17.35
CA ILE A 310 4.77 1.47 -16.81
C ILE A 310 4.61 0.97 -15.37
N MET A 311 5.26 -0.16 -15.05
CA MET A 311 5.20 -0.77 -13.72
C MET A 311 6.55 -0.71 -13.04
N PRO A 312 6.59 -0.27 -11.76
CA PRO A 312 7.81 -0.26 -10.96
C PRO A 312 8.06 -1.62 -10.31
N TYR A 313 9.33 -1.91 -10.12
CA TYR A 313 9.84 -3.00 -9.27
C TYR A 313 11.16 -2.57 -8.65
N ARG A 314 11.56 -3.21 -7.55
CA ARG A 314 12.83 -2.89 -6.89
C ARG A 314 13.70 -4.13 -6.78
N VAL A 315 14.99 -3.96 -7.01
CA VAL A 315 15.95 -5.04 -6.95
C VAL A 315 17.21 -4.62 -6.18
N TYR A 316 17.65 -5.50 -5.31
CA TYR A 316 18.94 -5.41 -4.64
C TYR A 316 19.88 -6.47 -5.19
N VAL A 317 21.07 -6.06 -5.59
CA VAL A 317 22.13 -6.94 -6.06
C VAL A 317 23.36 -6.75 -5.19
N PRO A 318 23.92 -7.83 -4.58
CA PRO A 318 25.08 -7.72 -3.70
C PRO A 318 26.26 -6.99 -4.34
N SER A 319 26.92 -6.13 -3.56
CA SER A 319 28.03 -5.28 -4.03
C SER A 319 29.21 -6.08 -4.55
N LYS A 320 29.44 -7.27 -4.00
CA LYS A 320 30.53 -8.20 -4.36
C LYS A 320 30.20 -9.11 -5.54
N TRP A 321 29.02 -8.98 -6.14
CA TRP A 321 28.71 -9.79 -7.33
C TRP A 321 29.66 -9.45 -8.49
N ASP A 322 30.22 -10.46 -9.11
CA ASP A 322 31.21 -10.33 -10.20
C ASP A 322 30.57 -10.23 -11.60
N GLY A 323 29.22 -10.23 -11.67
CA GLY A 323 28.48 -10.22 -12.92
C GLY A 323 28.41 -11.58 -13.63
N LYS A 324 29.02 -12.63 -13.09
CA LYS A 324 29.09 -13.98 -13.71
C LYS A 324 28.53 -15.07 -12.81
N LYS A 325 28.86 -15.03 -11.52
CA LYS A 325 28.40 -16.01 -10.54
C LYS A 325 26.88 -15.99 -10.43
N GLN A 326 26.27 -17.16 -10.56
CA GLN A 326 24.83 -17.34 -10.30
C GLN A 326 24.57 -17.27 -8.80
N LEU A 327 23.86 -16.21 -8.38
CA LEU A 327 23.48 -16.00 -6.99
C LEU A 327 22.07 -16.55 -6.73
N PRO A 328 21.73 -16.89 -5.48
CA PRO A 328 20.35 -17.18 -5.11
C PRO A 328 19.48 -15.92 -5.25
N LEU A 329 18.20 -16.12 -5.55
CA LEU A 329 17.20 -15.05 -5.66
C LEU A 329 16.08 -15.27 -4.65
N MET A 330 15.77 -14.24 -3.88
CA MET A 330 14.54 -14.17 -3.09
C MET A 330 13.58 -13.18 -3.76
N PHE A 331 12.44 -13.68 -4.22
CA PHE A 331 11.36 -12.88 -4.77
C PHE A 331 10.32 -12.61 -3.68
N VAL A 332 9.92 -11.35 -3.51
CA VAL A 332 9.14 -10.90 -2.36
C VAL A 332 7.80 -10.33 -2.79
N LEU A 333 6.72 -10.79 -2.16
CA LEU A 333 5.36 -10.30 -2.35
C LEU A 333 4.91 -9.51 -1.11
N HIS A 334 4.53 -8.25 -1.30
CA HIS A 334 4.07 -7.36 -0.23
C HIS A 334 2.62 -7.63 0.22
N GLY A 335 2.26 -7.11 1.40
CA GLY A 335 0.90 -7.14 1.92
C GLY A 335 0.00 -6.07 1.32
N ASN A 336 -1.30 -6.10 1.65
CA ASN A 336 -2.25 -5.07 1.27
C ASN A 336 -1.80 -3.68 1.72
N THR A 337 -2.15 -2.66 0.94
CA THR A 337 -1.79 -1.24 1.17
C THR A 337 -0.29 -0.96 1.12
N ARG A 338 0.51 -1.87 0.62
CA ARG A 338 1.96 -1.76 0.47
C ARG A 338 2.33 -1.82 -1.01
N ASP A 339 3.59 -1.53 -1.31
CA ASP A 339 4.16 -1.49 -2.64
C ASP A 339 5.54 -2.18 -2.69
N HIS A 340 6.20 -2.11 -3.83
CA HIS A 340 7.52 -2.68 -4.08
C HIS A 340 8.63 -2.07 -3.21
N ASN A 341 8.44 -0.88 -2.62
CA ASN A 341 9.42 -0.20 -1.78
C ASN A 341 9.34 -0.62 -0.31
N PHE A 342 8.17 -1.05 0.14
CA PHE A 342 7.85 -1.19 1.56
C PHE A 342 8.85 -1.99 2.38
N TYR A 343 9.29 -3.16 1.90
CA TYR A 343 10.21 -4.01 2.69
C TYR A 343 11.67 -3.58 2.58
N PHE A 344 12.03 -2.79 1.59
CA PHE A 344 13.35 -2.19 1.50
C PHE A 344 13.52 -1.01 2.44
N ASP A 345 12.47 -0.21 2.62
CA ASP A 345 12.55 1.06 3.35
C ASP A 345 12.27 0.91 4.86
N ARG A 346 11.65 -0.20 5.28
CA ARG A 346 11.33 -0.42 6.70
C ARG A 346 12.45 -1.14 7.46
N ASP A 347 12.31 -1.15 8.79
CA ASP A 347 13.19 -1.88 9.73
C ASP A 347 14.68 -1.59 9.50
N GLY A 348 15.00 -0.34 9.13
CA GLY A 348 16.36 0.11 8.87
C GLY A 348 17.01 -0.56 7.65
N GLY A 349 16.22 -1.03 6.67
CA GLY A 349 16.72 -1.68 5.46
C GLY A 349 17.28 -3.08 5.71
N ILE A 350 16.73 -3.80 6.69
CA ILE A 350 17.22 -5.14 7.07
C ILE A 350 17.17 -6.13 5.90
N LEU A 351 16.19 -6.01 5.01
CA LEU A 351 16.06 -6.87 3.81
C LEU A 351 17.33 -6.80 2.96
N ALA A 352 17.76 -5.59 2.58
CA ALA A 352 18.97 -5.37 1.78
C ALA A 352 20.26 -5.72 2.53
N LYS A 353 20.34 -5.41 3.84
CA LYS A 353 21.50 -5.75 4.67
C LYS A 353 21.72 -7.26 4.78
N LEU A 354 20.65 -8.03 4.92
CA LEU A 354 20.75 -9.50 4.93
C LEU A 354 21.04 -10.06 3.54
N ALA A 355 20.51 -9.45 2.47
CA ALA A 355 20.83 -9.81 1.09
C ALA A 355 22.32 -9.64 0.79
N GLU A 356 22.91 -8.51 1.20
CA GLU A 356 24.36 -8.29 1.08
C GLU A 356 25.17 -9.34 1.83
N LYS A 357 24.81 -9.57 3.10
CA LYS A 357 25.52 -10.54 3.98
C LYS A 357 25.45 -11.97 3.44
N SER A 358 24.28 -12.37 2.93
CA SER A 358 24.01 -13.75 2.51
C SER A 358 24.30 -14.00 1.03
N GLY A 359 24.59 -12.94 0.27
CA GLY A 359 24.88 -13.03 -1.17
C GLY A 359 23.64 -13.34 -2.02
N PHE A 360 22.45 -12.86 -1.63
CA PHE A 360 21.22 -13.04 -2.37
C PHE A 360 20.91 -11.82 -3.23
N ILE A 361 20.43 -12.06 -4.44
CA ILE A 361 19.62 -11.06 -5.14
C ILE A 361 18.24 -11.05 -4.47
N VAL A 362 17.69 -9.87 -4.25
CA VAL A 362 16.31 -9.72 -3.74
C VAL A 362 15.54 -8.83 -4.69
N ALA A 363 14.33 -9.24 -5.05
CA ALA A 363 13.45 -8.45 -5.89
C ALA A 363 12.04 -8.38 -5.31
N THR A 364 11.41 -7.22 -5.44
CA THR A 364 10.02 -6.95 -5.06
C THR A 364 9.24 -6.42 -6.26
N THR A 365 7.98 -6.78 -6.36
CA THR A 365 7.07 -6.32 -7.41
C THR A 365 6.04 -5.35 -6.83
N MET A 366 5.48 -4.47 -7.65
CA MET A 366 4.32 -3.64 -7.30
C MET A 366 3.05 -4.48 -7.12
N GLY A 367 2.96 -5.64 -7.79
CA GLY A 367 1.75 -6.45 -7.78
C GLY A 367 0.57 -5.77 -8.47
N TYR A 368 0.85 -4.95 -9.50
CA TYR A 368 -0.06 -4.13 -10.29
C TYR A 368 -0.74 -3.01 -9.47
N ARG A 369 -1.38 -3.36 -8.35
CA ARG A 369 -2.01 -2.42 -7.41
C ARG A 369 -1.84 -2.92 -5.97
N PRO A 370 -1.74 -2.05 -4.98
CA PRO A 370 -1.44 -2.43 -3.60
C PRO A 370 -2.36 -3.47 -2.98
N ASN A 371 -3.61 -3.53 -3.43
CA ASN A 371 -4.64 -4.42 -2.87
C ASN A 371 -5.08 -5.52 -3.86
N ALA A 372 -4.36 -5.75 -4.95
CA ALA A 372 -4.78 -6.69 -5.99
C ALA A 372 -4.55 -8.18 -5.65
N GLY A 373 -3.71 -8.50 -4.65
CA GLY A 373 -3.65 -9.80 -3.95
C GLY A 373 -3.13 -10.98 -4.77
N TYR A 374 -2.38 -10.74 -5.86
CA TYR A 374 -1.67 -11.76 -6.64
C TYR A 374 -2.57 -12.93 -7.11
N ASN A 375 -3.81 -12.63 -7.47
CA ASN A 375 -4.82 -13.59 -7.91
C ASN A 375 -5.13 -14.73 -6.91
N SER A 376 -4.90 -14.48 -5.62
CA SER A 376 -5.07 -15.48 -4.54
C SER A 376 -6.47 -16.09 -4.49
N ASN A 377 -7.50 -15.39 -4.97
CA ASN A 377 -8.88 -15.88 -5.02
C ASN A 377 -9.07 -17.06 -5.98
N ALA A 378 -8.16 -17.21 -6.94
CA ALA A 378 -8.17 -18.32 -7.89
C ALA A 378 -7.47 -19.59 -7.33
N LEU A 379 -6.93 -19.57 -6.10
CA LEU A 379 -6.19 -20.70 -5.52
C LEU A 379 -7.01 -22.01 -5.54
N ALA A 380 -8.25 -21.96 -5.08
CA ALA A 380 -9.11 -23.14 -5.02
C ALA A 380 -9.39 -23.74 -6.40
N SER A 381 -9.40 -22.92 -7.46
CA SER A 381 -9.63 -23.40 -8.82
C SER A 381 -8.45 -24.21 -9.38
N LEU A 382 -7.25 -24.07 -8.83
CA LEU A 382 -6.09 -24.83 -9.27
C LEU A 382 -6.18 -26.33 -8.91
N GLY A 383 -6.98 -26.70 -7.91
CA GLY A 383 -7.22 -28.08 -7.48
C GLY A 383 -8.52 -28.70 -7.99
N ALA A 384 -9.38 -27.93 -8.66
CA ALA A 384 -10.65 -28.43 -9.18
C ALA A 384 -10.47 -29.19 -10.50
N PRO A 385 -11.15 -30.34 -10.71
CA PRO A 385 -11.32 -30.91 -12.05
C PRO A 385 -12.00 -29.88 -12.96
N THR A 386 -11.63 -29.83 -14.22
CA THR A 386 -12.01 -28.82 -15.23
C THR A 386 -13.51 -28.72 -15.58
N ALA A 387 -14.41 -29.21 -14.75
CA ALA A 387 -15.85 -29.26 -15.00
C ALA A 387 -16.67 -28.93 -13.75
N ALA A 388 -16.65 -27.68 -13.29
CA ALA A 388 -17.73 -27.13 -12.46
C ALA A 388 -17.74 -25.59 -12.56
N PRO A 389 -18.90 -24.96 -12.82
CA PRO A 389 -19.02 -23.50 -12.73
C PRO A 389 -18.80 -23.09 -11.27
N ALA A 390 -17.96 -22.08 -11.08
CA ALA A 390 -17.65 -21.53 -9.77
C ALA A 390 -18.87 -20.85 -9.14
N ASN A 391 -19.70 -21.63 -8.49
CA ASN A 391 -20.74 -21.20 -7.55
C ASN A 391 -20.46 -21.83 -6.20
N THR A 392 -19.50 -21.28 -5.47
CA THR A 392 -19.38 -21.54 -4.03
C THR A 392 -19.24 -20.22 -3.29
N ALA A 393 -20.40 -19.65 -2.96
CA ALA A 393 -20.56 -18.79 -1.81
C ALA A 393 -20.31 -19.63 -0.56
N ALA A 394 -19.09 -19.70 -0.05
CA ALA A 394 -18.79 -20.25 1.25
C ALA A 394 -17.52 -19.62 1.82
N GLY A 395 -17.69 -18.80 2.84
CA GLY A 395 -16.62 -18.28 3.66
C GLY A 395 -16.67 -16.77 3.83
N GLY A 396 -17.63 -16.27 4.63
CA GLY A 396 -17.64 -14.90 5.12
C GLY A 396 -16.37 -14.59 5.91
N GLY A 397 -15.49 -13.83 5.30
CA GLY A 397 -14.32 -13.25 5.93
C GLY A 397 -13.74 -12.17 5.03
N ARG A 398 -14.06 -10.92 5.34
CA ARG A 398 -13.48 -9.67 4.83
C ARG A 398 -13.23 -9.63 3.32
N GLY A 399 -14.17 -8.97 2.61
CA GLY A 399 -13.96 -8.51 1.24
C GLY A 399 -13.63 -9.66 0.28
N GLY A 400 -14.62 -10.44 -0.14
CA GLY A 400 -14.44 -11.45 -1.19
C GLY A 400 -13.99 -10.80 -2.49
N PHE A 401 -12.70 -10.70 -2.68
CA PHE A 401 -12.11 -10.39 -3.97
C PHE A 401 -12.48 -11.54 -4.92
N GLY A 402 -13.46 -11.40 -5.78
CA GLY A 402 -13.75 -12.46 -6.74
C GLY A 402 -15.16 -12.48 -7.33
N ALA A 403 -16.11 -11.80 -6.73
CA ALA A 403 -17.46 -11.71 -7.28
C ALA A 403 -17.59 -10.66 -8.41
N ASN A 404 -16.76 -9.61 -8.40
CA ASN A 404 -16.78 -8.51 -9.37
C ASN A 404 -15.77 -8.77 -10.50
N PRO A 405 -16.14 -8.65 -11.80
CA PRO A 405 -15.22 -8.80 -12.92
C PRO A 405 -13.97 -7.90 -12.85
N ALA A 406 -14.10 -6.66 -12.35
CA ALA A 406 -12.98 -5.73 -12.19
C ALA A 406 -11.96 -6.24 -11.17
N GLN A 407 -12.39 -6.77 -10.04
CA GLN A 407 -11.52 -7.35 -9.02
C GLN A 407 -10.80 -8.62 -9.53
N ARG A 408 -11.49 -9.45 -10.31
CA ARG A 408 -10.86 -10.59 -10.99
C ARG A 408 -9.75 -10.12 -11.91
N ARG A 409 -10.06 -9.12 -12.75
CA ARG A 409 -9.06 -8.55 -13.66
C ARG A 409 -7.87 -7.97 -12.95
N GLN A 410 -8.07 -7.27 -11.83
CA GLN A 410 -6.97 -6.78 -10.99
C GLN A 410 -6.11 -7.92 -10.43
N GLY A 411 -6.71 -8.99 -9.95
CA GLY A 411 -5.99 -10.18 -9.49
C GLY A 411 -5.13 -10.83 -10.58
N GLU A 412 -5.69 -10.99 -11.79
CA GLU A 412 -4.98 -11.52 -12.95
C GLU A 412 -3.80 -10.62 -13.36
N LEU A 413 -3.98 -9.30 -13.35
CA LEU A 413 -2.92 -8.34 -13.64
C LEU A 413 -1.85 -8.37 -12.56
N SER A 414 -2.24 -8.51 -11.28
CA SER A 414 -1.31 -8.63 -10.16
C SER A 414 -0.43 -9.87 -10.23
N GLU A 415 -1.00 -11.00 -10.61
CA GLU A 415 -0.25 -12.23 -10.90
C GLU A 415 0.74 -12.01 -12.03
N LYS A 416 0.28 -11.44 -13.14
CA LYS A 416 1.11 -11.20 -14.33
C LYS A 416 2.25 -10.24 -14.04
N ASP A 417 2.00 -9.13 -13.33
CA ASP A 417 3.05 -8.20 -12.92
C ASP A 417 4.12 -8.90 -12.07
N ALA A 418 3.71 -9.72 -11.11
CA ALA A 418 4.65 -10.48 -10.28
C ALA A 418 5.51 -11.43 -11.15
N MET A 419 4.89 -12.14 -12.09
CA MET A 419 5.64 -13.09 -12.94
C MET A 419 6.51 -12.38 -13.98
N ASN A 420 6.05 -11.29 -14.58
CA ASN A 420 6.85 -10.46 -15.46
C ASN A 420 8.10 -9.91 -14.76
N THR A 421 7.91 -9.40 -13.53
CA THR A 421 9.05 -8.92 -12.70
C THR A 421 10.04 -10.06 -12.44
N LEU A 422 9.58 -11.23 -12.02
CA LEU A 422 10.46 -12.38 -11.80
C LEU A 422 11.23 -12.75 -13.06
N ASP A 423 10.55 -12.84 -14.21
CA ASP A 423 11.16 -13.22 -15.48
C ASP A 423 12.19 -12.15 -15.96
N LEU A 424 11.93 -10.85 -15.74
CA LEU A 424 12.89 -9.78 -16.00
C LEU A 424 14.18 -9.94 -15.17
N ILE A 425 14.02 -10.22 -13.87
CA ILE A 425 15.16 -10.43 -12.97
C ILE A 425 15.95 -11.67 -13.36
N VAL A 426 15.27 -12.78 -13.67
CA VAL A 426 15.91 -14.03 -14.11
C VAL A 426 16.67 -13.80 -15.41
N LYS A 427 16.08 -13.13 -16.39
CA LYS A 427 16.71 -12.84 -17.68
C LYS A 427 17.96 -11.97 -17.53
N GLU A 428 17.92 -10.96 -16.67
CA GLU A 428 19.02 -9.99 -16.57
C GLU A 428 20.18 -10.49 -15.70
N PHE A 429 19.87 -11.07 -14.54
CA PHE A 429 20.89 -11.42 -13.55
C PHE A 429 21.27 -12.89 -13.56
N ASN A 430 20.54 -13.74 -14.28
CA ASN A 430 20.76 -15.19 -14.39
C ASN A 430 21.05 -15.83 -13.02
N PRO A 431 20.11 -15.75 -12.05
CA PRO A 431 20.28 -16.37 -10.74
C PRO A 431 20.40 -17.89 -10.86
N ASP A 432 20.88 -18.56 -9.81
CA ASP A 432 20.91 -20.03 -9.75
C ASP A 432 19.48 -20.58 -9.82
N PRO A 433 19.08 -21.27 -10.88
CA PRO A 433 17.69 -21.75 -11.04
C PRO A 433 17.26 -22.76 -9.98
N SER A 434 18.22 -23.38 -9.29
CA SER A 434 17.97 -24.26 -8.17
C SER A 434 17.85 -23.53 -6.82
N ARG A 435 17.97 -22.19 -6.82
CA ARG A 435 17.92 -21.33 -5.63
C ARG A 435 17.11 -20.06 -5.85
N ILE A 436 15.94 -20.19 -6.45
CA ILE A 436 14.96 -19.12 -6.57
C ILE A 436 13.87 -19.39 -5.53
N TYR A 437 13.61 -18.44 -4.65
CA TYR A 437 12.73 -18.58 -3.50
C TYR A 437 11.65 -17.51 -3.49
N LEU A 438 10.50 -17.84 -2.89
CA LEU A 438 9.37 -16.93 -2.74
C LEU A 438 9.15 -16.61 -1.26
N PHE A 439 9.18 -15.33 -0.92
CA PHE A 439 8.75 -14.84 0.38
C PHE A 439 7.48 -13.99 0.21
N GLY A 440 6.48 -14.20 1.06
CA GLY A 440 5.25 -13.41 1.03
C GLY A 440 4.68 -13.17 2.42
N HIS A 441 4.14 -11.95 2.64
CA HIS A 441 3.54 -11.57 3.91
C HIS A 441 2.12 -11.06 3.72
N SER A 442 1.19 -11.40 4.64
CA SER A 442 -0.20 -10.93 4.64
C SER A 442 -0.92 -11.28 3.33
N ALA A 443 -1.37 -10.32 2.56
CA ALA A 443 -1.91 -10.57 1.21
C ALA A 443 -0.88 -11.21 0.29
N GLY A 444 0.41 -10.83 0.38
CA GLY A 444 1.51 -11.48 -0.33
C GLY A 444 1.75 -12.93 0.16
N GLY A 445 1.49 -13.21 1.44
CA GLY A 445 1.51 -14.58 1.96
C GLY A 445 0.36 -15.42 1.40
N THR A 446 -0.83 -14.85 1.32
CA THR A 446 -2.01 -15.50 0.71
C THR A 446 -1.80 -15.70 -0.80
N GLY A 447 -1.31 -14.66 -1.49
CA GLY A 447 -0.94 -14.74 -2.91
C GLY A 447 0.23 -15.68 -3.18
N GLY A 448 1.16 -15.80 -2.23
CA GLY A 448 2.29 -16.72 -2.30
C GLY A 448 1.87 -18.18 -2.40
N TRP A 449 0.80 -18.58 -1.71
CA TRP A 449 0.21 -19.92 -1.89
C TRP A 449 -0.29 -20.14 -3.32
N TYR A 450 -0.94 -19.13 -3.92
CA TYR A 450 -1.40 -19.23 -5.31
C TYR A 450 -0.24 -19.27 -6.30
N ILE A 451 0.69 -18.31 -6.21
CA ILE A 451 1.85 -18.23 -7.10
C ILE A 451 2.69 -19.51 -7.03
N ALA A 452 3.01 -19.99 -5.81
CA ALA A 452 3.76 -21.22 -5.64
C ALA A 452 3.01 -22.44 -6.18
N SER A 453 1.69 -22.53 -6.01
CA SER A 453 0.91 -23.66 -6.53
C SER A 453 0.84 -23.67 -8.06
N LYS A 454 0.81 -22.50 -8.70
CA LYS A 454 0.73 -22.39 -10.17
C LYS A 454 2.08 -22.53 -10.85
N TYR A 455 3.15 -22.05 -10.19
CA TYR A 455 4.51 -21.94 -10.75
C TYR A 455 5.54 -22.65 -9.86
N ALA A 456 5.19 -23.80 -9.29
CA ALA A 456 6.03 -24.55 -8.36
C ALA A 456 7.42 -24.89 -8.94
N ASP A 457 7.48 -25.11 -10.25
CA ASP A 457 8.70 -25.40 -11.00
C ASP A 457 9.70 -24.23 -11.02
N LYS A 458 9.27 -23.01 -10.75
CA LYS A 458 10.15 -21.83 -10.68
C LYS A 458 10.85 -21.67 -9.32
N PHE A 459 10.36 -22.32 -8.25
CA PHE A 459 10.84 -22.08 -6.90
C PHE A 459 11.56 -23.28 -6.27
N ALA A 460 12.55 -23.01 -5.44
CA ALA A 460 13.29 -23.98 -4.65
C ALA A 460 12.77 -24.08 -3.21
N GLY A 461 11.90 -23.19 -2.78
CA GLY A 461 11.27 -23.15 -1.47
C GLY A 461 10.45 -21.88 -1.28
N ILE A 462 9.53 -21.92 -0.32
CA ILE A 462 8.65 -20.79 0.00
C ILE A 462 8.65 -20.50 1.49
N ALA A 463 8.53 -19.22 1.85
CA ALA A 463 8.36 -18.74 3.21
C ALA A 463 7.16 -17.80 3.25
N LEU A 464 6.09 -18.18 3.91
CA LEU A 464 4.83 -17.45 3.89
C LEU A 464 4.40 -17.05 5.29
N SER A 465 4.11 -15.75 5.46
CA SER A 465 3.88 -15.13 6.74
C SER A 465 2.48 -14.52 6.85
N ALA A 466 1.81 -14.75 7.98
CA ALA A 466 0.60 -14.05 8.43
C ALA A 466 -0.54 -14.02 7.38
N PHE A 467 -0.76 -15.11 6.69
CA PHE A 467 -1.72 -15.27 5.58
C PHE A 467 -3.11 -15.70 6.04
N GLY A 468 -4.09 -15.55 5.14
CA GLY A 468 -5.49 -15.99 5.35
C GLY A 468 -5.85 -17.35 4.75
N THR A 469 -4.94 -17.99 4.01
CA THR A 469 -5.17 -19.25 3.30
C THR A 469 -5.41 -20.42 4.25
N GLN A 470 -6.49 -21.17 4.00
CA GLN A 470 -6.82 -22.38 4.75
C GLN A 470 -6.26 -23.64 4.05
N PRO A 471 -5.90 -24.70 4.78
CA PRO A 471 -5.30 -25.91 4.20
C PRO A 471 -6.14 -26.58 3.10
N GLN A 472 -7.46 -26.55 3.23
CA GLN A 472 -8.39 -27.15 2.26
C GLN A 472 -8.41 -26.44 0.90
N ALA A 473 -7.94 -25.20 0.84
CA ALA A 473 -7.85 -24.44 -0.41
C ALA A 473 -6.56 -24.70 -1.18
N VAL A 474 -5.57 -25.36 -0.55
CA VAL A 474 -4.24 -25.57 -1.14
C VAL A 474 -4.24 -26.83 -2.02
N PRO A 475 -3.85 -26.73 -3.30
CA PRO A 475 -3.68 -27.90 -4.18
C PRO A 475 -2.34 -28.57 -3.92
N TRP A 476 -2.27 -29.35 -2.83
CA TRP A 476 -1.04 -29.95 -2.29
C TRP A 476 -0.19 -30.72 -3.34
N ASP A 477 -0.85 -31.41 -4.28
CA ASP A 477 -0.14 -32.17 -5.32
C ASP A 477 0.72 -31.28 -6.22
N LYS A 478 0.36 -30.01 -6.39
CA LYS A 478 1.11 -29.05 -7.19
C LYS A 478 2.38 -28.55 -6.48
N LEU A 479 2.43 -28.67 -5.16
CA LEU A 479 3.54 -28.20 -4.32
C LEU A 479 4.55 -29.29 -3.97
N LYS A 480 4.38 -30.54 -4.45
CA LYS A 480 5.24 -31.67 -4.08
C LYS A 480 6.73 -31.37 -4.26
N GLY A 481 7.50 -31.67 -3.21
CA GLY A 481 8.94 -31.46 -3.19
C GLY A 481 9.40 -30.04 -2.83
N LEU A 482 8.47 -29.11 -2.59
CA LEU A 482 8.80 -27.74 -2.24
C LEU A 482 8.95 -27.59 -0.72
N PRO A 483 10.14 -27.21 -0.18
CA PRO A 483 10.29 -26.86 1.22
C PRO A 483 9.44 -25.64 1.59
N ILE A 484 8.75 -25.69 2.74
CA ILE A 484 7.78 -24.67 3.15
C ILE A 484 8.10 -24.17 4.56
N LEU A 485 8.31 -22.87 4.72
CA LEU A 485 8.41 -22.17 6.00
C LEU A 485 7.10 -21.39 6.26
N VAL A 486 6.39 -21.76 7.32
CA VAL A 486 5.20 -21.06 7.80
C VAL A 486 5.58 -20.13 8.94
N ILE A 487 5.17 -18.86 8.87
CA ILE A 487 5.62 -17.81 9.79
C ILE A 487 4.42 -17.07 10.37
N ILE A 488 4.44 -16.81 11.69
CA ILE A 488 3.42 -16.05 12.39
C ILE A 488 3.98 -15.33 13.62
N GLY A 489 3.44 -14.16 13.94
CA GLY A 489 3.66 -13.48 15.21
C GLY A 489 2.60 -13.90 16.23
N SER A 490 3.01 -14.18 17.47
CA SER A 490 2.07 -14.63 18.51
C SER A 490 1.04 -13.57 18.91
N LYS A 491 1.29 -12.30 18.59
CA LYS A 491 0.39 -11.15 18.82
C LYS A 491 -0.33 -10.68 17.56
N ASP A 492 -0.31 -11.45 16.49
CA ASP A 492 -1.20 -11.22 15.34
C ASP A 492 -2.67 -11.45 15.73
N ALA A 493 -3.59 -11.13 14.83
CA ALA A 493 -5.00 -11.41 15.07
C ALA A 493 -5.21 -12.91 15.38
N PRO A 494 -5.98 -13.28 16.42
CA PRO A 494 -6.12 -14.68 16.87
C PRO A 494 -6.47 -15.66 15.75
N ARG A 495 -7.33 -15.24 14.81
CA ARG A 495 -7.70 -16.04 13.65
C ARG A 495 -6.52 -16.29 12.71
N THR A 496 -5.63 -15.30 12.53
CA THR A 496 -4.46 -15.43 11.67
C THR A 496 -3.44 -16.38 12.31
N VAL A 497 -3.25 -16.28 13.62
CA VAL A 497 -2.39 -17.19 14.40
C VAL A 497 -2.87 -18.63 14.27
N GLU A 498 -4.18 -18.87 14.48
CA GLU A 498 -4.77 -20.19 14.37
C GLU A 498 -4.68 -20.73 12.93
N THR A 499 -4.90 -19.89 11.92
CA THR A 499 -4.71 -20.27 10.51
C THR A 499 -3.29 -20.74 10.23
N ALA A 500 -2.29 -20.03 10.73
CA ALA A 500 -0.88 -20.40 10.52
C ALA A 500 -0.50 -21.71 11.23
N ARG A 501 -0.96 -21.90 12.47
CA ARG A 501 -0.76 -23.16 13.23
C ARG A 501 -1.43 -24.34 12.52
N THR A 502 -2.66 -24.16 12.07
CA THR A 502 -3.40 -25.20 11.32
C THR A 502 -2.71 -25.53 10.00
N MET A 503 -2.22 -24.50 9.29
CA MET A 503 -1.47 -24.69 8.05
C MET A 503 -0.15 -25.44 8.29
N ALA A 504 0.61 -25.08 9.32
CA ALA A 504 1.87 -25.75 9.64
C ALA A 504 1.66 -27.24 9.95
N LYS A 505 0.58 -27.57 10.68
CA LYS A 505 0.18 -28.96 10.93
C LYS A 505 -0.14 -29.68 9.61
N ALA A 506 -0.95 -29.08 8.76
CA ALA A 506 -1.35 -29.66 7.47
C ALA A 506 -0.14 -29.89 6.53
N VAL A 507 0.79 -28.94 6.45
CA VAL A 507 2.03 -29.07 5.65
C VAL A 507 2.83 -30.29 6.12
N LYS A 508 2.98 -30.47 7.45
CA LYS A 508 3.68 -31.64 8.03
C LYS A 508 2.95 -32.95 7.75
N GLU A 509 1.62 -32.99 7.94
CA GLU A 509 0.79 -34.19 7.69
C GLU A 509 0.79 -34.60 6.20
N LYS A 510 0.97 -33.65 5.29
CA LYS A 510 1.12 -33.92 3.85
C LYS A 510 2.54 -34.36 3.45
N GLY A 511 3.46 -34.47 4.41
CA GLY A 511 4.82 -34.97 4.19
C GLY A 511 5.79 -33.99 3.54
N PHE A 512 5.52 -32.70 3.62
CA PHE A 512 6.46 -31.69 3.13
C PHE A 512 7.62 -31.48 4.10
N GLU A 513 8.81 -31.15 3.56
CA GLU A 513 9.87 -30.56 4.36
C GLU A 513 9.40 -29.20 4.85
N THR A 514 9.23 -29.05 6.16
CA THR A 514 8.60 -27.85 6.73
C THR A 514 9.30 -27.37 7.99
N GLN A 515 9.26 -26.05 8.15
CA GLN A 515 9.57 -25.36 9.39
C GLN A 515 8.40 -24.47 9.78
N PHE A 516 8.06 -24.42 11.05
CA PHE A 516 7.10 -23.47 11.62
C PHE A 516 7.82 -22.50 12.53
N LEU A 517 7.65 -21.19 12.26
CA LEU A 517 8.24 -20.11 13.04
C LEU A 517 7.12 -19.26 13.64
N GLU A 518 6.86 -19.44 14.92
CA GLU A 518 6.03 -18.55 15.71
C GLU A 518 6.93 -17.65 16.57
N ILE A 519 6.94 -16.34 16.30
CA ILE A 519 7.78 -15.38 17.04
C ILE A 519 6.97 -14.79 18.19
N PRO A 520 7.42 -15.00 19.46
CA PRO A 520 6.78 -14.41 20.64
C PRO A 520 6.72 -12.89 20.53
N GLU A 521 5.60 -12.30 21.01
CA GLU A 521 5.34 -10.86 21.07
C GLU A 521 5.33 -10.14 19.70
N ALA A 522 5.63 -10.81 18.59
CA ALA A 522 5.56 -10.20 17.27
C ALA A 522 4.10 -9.99 16.83
N THR A 523 3.83 -8.81 16.29
CA THR A 523 2.55 -8.42 15.70
C THR A 523 2.53 -8.68 14.20
N HIS A 524 1.38 -8.44 13.55
CA HIS A 524 1.25 -8.50 12.10
C HIS A 524 2.31 -7.68 11.36
N ASP A 525 2.62 -6.48 11.86
CA ASP A 525 3.57 -5.59 11.20
C ASP A 525 5.03 -5.87 11.57
N THR A 526 5.33 -6.25 12.81
CA THR A 526 6.71 -6.45 13.26
C THR A 526 7.32 -7.77 12.84
N ILE A 527 6.48 -8.75 12.49
CA ILE A 527 6.90 -10.11 12.18
C ILE A 527 7.89 -10.18 11.02
N VAL A 528 7.76 -9.33 10.00
CA VAL A 528 8.59 -9.41 8.79
C VAL A 528 10.06 -9.18 9.13
N GLY A 529 10.39 -8.04 9.75
CA GLY A 529 11.77 -7.73 10.11
C GLY A 529 12.39 -8.78 11.04
N LEU A 530 11.60 -9.29 11.99
CA LEU A 530 12.03 -10.30 12.95
C LEU A 530 12.25 -11.68 12.31
N ALA A 531 11.47 -12.05 11.28
CA ALA A 531 11.55 -13.36 10.63
C ALA A 531 12.63 -13.44 9.56
N LEU A 532 13.01 -12.31 8.93
CA LEU A 532 13.94 -12.30 7.80
C LEU A 532 15.25 -13.06 8.05
N PRO A 533 15.93 -12.98 9.22
CA PRO A 533 17.12 -13.79 9.47
C PRO A 533 16.87 -15.28 9.29
N THR A 534 15.77 -15.80 9.85
CA THR A 534 15.38 -17.22 9.71
C THR A 534 14.97 -17.57 8.28
N VAL A 535 14.31 -16.65 7.56
CA VAL A 535 13.96 -16.83 6.14
C VAL A 535 15.21 -17.02 5.29
N TYR A 536 16.22 -16.16 5.46
CA TYR A 536 17.50 -16.31 4.73
C TYR A 536 18.22 -17.60 5.08
N GLU A 537 18.23 -17.99 6.36
CA GLU A 537 18.81 -19.26 6.80
C GLU A 537 18.09 -20.47 6.19
N PHE A 538 16.75 -20.47 6.21
CA PHE A 538 15.91 -21.51 5.61
C PHE A 538 16.18 -21.64 4.11
N PHE A 539 16.21 -20.54 3.37
CA PHE A 539 16.49 -20.54 1.93
C PHE A 539 17.93 -20.98 1.61
N THR A 540 18.89 -20.63 2.46
CA THR A 540 20.28 -21.07 2.26
C THR A 540 20.43 -22.59 2.39
N LYS A 541 19.67 -23.23 3.29
CA LYS A 541 19.71 -24.68 3.54
C LYS A 541 18.96 -25.48 2.47
N ASN A 542 17.96 -24.89 1.84
CA ASN A 542 17.08 -25.57 0.90
C ASN A 542 17.45 -25.23 -0.54
N LYS A 543 17.76 -26.27 -1.31
CA LYS A 543 18.09 -26.17 -2.72
C LYS A 543 17.21 -27.13 -3.50
N ARG A 544 16.66 -26.69 -4.62
CA ARG A 544 15.91 -27.59 -5.50
C ARG A 544 16.86 -28.63 -6.09
N LYS A 545 16.48 -29.90 -5.94
CA LYS A 545 17.21 -31.06 -6.47
C LYS A 545 17.04 -31.19 -7.97
#